data_164e9f0a211906f917bede128415fe49
#
_entry.id   164e9f0a211906f917bede128415fe49
#
_cell.length_a   1.000
_cell.length_b   1.000
_cell.length_c   1.000
_cell.angle_alpha   90.00
_cell.angle_beta   90.00
_cell.angle_gamma   90.00
#
_symmetry.space_group_name_H-M   'P 1'
#
loop_
_entity.id
_entity.type
_entity.pdbx_description
1 polymer ?
#
loop_
_entity_poly.entity_id
_entity_poly.type
_entity_poly.pdbx_seq_one_letter_code
_entity_poly.pdbx_strand_id
1 'polypeptide(L)'
;MEILRAANAEIAMRSILQAAVSEKASDVHLEPCREFVLVRFRIDGTLTERYRLPPDMAAGLSVRAKVLGGMDVGENRIPQDGSFSEIRDEKNTDFRLSVMPSVYGETIVIRILSGQMDFIEKNELGMLPLQKKIFRTKIGKKSGMILTTGPTGSGKTSTLYAALKLVCRPEISVISVEDPVEYRIPGITQVEVNEKAGLTFEKGLRSLVRQDPDVVMIGEIRDRETAEIAVHAALTGHLVLSTLHTNDAVSAPARLTDMGIPPYLLSASLSLIISQRLVKKLCPACRKEMVITREMTEEKLFPEAFIGRRAYMAKGCDHCRGKGADGRTGVFEMLEIGKEERRLLHENAAAEEFSECMRKQGQYSLKESLLRLMESGAVPPEEAALLWE
;
A
#
# COMPACT_ATOMS: atom_id res chain seq x y z
N MET A 1 -22.53 -18.67 12.40
CA MET A 1 -22.99 -19.95 13.00
C MET A 1 -22.67 -21.16 12.12
N GLU A 2 -22.71 -21.07 10.81
CA GLU A 2 -22.36 -22.21 9.90
C GLU A 2 -20.90 -22.65 10.02
N ILE A 3 -19.95 -21.76 10.20
CA ILE A 3 -18.50 -22.06 10.27
C ILE A 3 -18.18 -22.96 11.47
N LEU A 4 -18.81 -22.73 12.62
CA LEU A 4 -18.63 -23.54 13.84
C LEU A 4 -19.31 -24.92 13.78
N ARG A 5 -20.17 -25.12 12.79
CA ARG A 5 -20.88 -26.38 12.52
C ARG A 5 -20.43 -27.06 11.23
N ALA A 6 -19.32 -26.58 10.64
CA ALA A 6 -18.82 -27.13 9.39
C ALA A 6 -18.50 -28.63 9.54
N ALA A 7 -19.08 -29.42 8.67
CA ALA A 7 -18.94 -30.90 8.70
C ALA A 7 -17.52 -31.36 8.31
N ASN A 8 -16.73 -30.48 7.66
CA ASN A 8 -15.36 -30.76 7.26
C ASN A 8 -14.56 -29.49 7.00
N ALA A 9 -13.23 -29.62 6.88
CA ALA A 9 -12.29 -28.53 6.65
C ALA A 9 -12.52 -27.75 5.34
N GLU A 10 -13.06 -28.38 4.31
CA GLU A 10 -13.37 -27.74 3.03
C GLU A 10 -14.48 -26.70 3.17
N ILE A 11 -15.59 -27.10 3.82
CA ILE A 11 -16.72 -26.21 4.07
C ILE A 11 -16.28 -25.08 5.01
N ALA A 12 -15.50 -25.40 6.06
CA ALA A 12 -14.97 -24.40 6.98
C ALA A 12 -14.10 -23.37 6.25
N MET A 13 -13.13 -23.81 5.45
CA MET A 13 -12.25 -22.92 4.69
C MET A 13 -13.06 -22.02 3.75
N ARG A 14 -13.98 -22.57 3.00
CA ARG A 14 -14.84 -21.82 2.08
C ARG A 14 -15.65 -20.74 2.81
N SER A 15 -16.26 -21.10 3.94
CA SER A 15 -17.08 -20.16 4.74
C SER A 15 -16.23 -19.07 5.41
N ILE A 16 -15.02 -19.42 5.87
CA ILE A 16 -14.05 -18.45 6.42
C ILE A 16 -13.67 -17.43 5.34
N LEU A 17 -13.28 -17.89 4.15
CA LEU A 17 -12.89 -17.01 3.05
C LEU A 17 -14.06 -16.13 2.60
N GLN A 18 -15.28 -16.66 2.55
CA GLN A 18 -16.47 -15.89 2.22
C GLN A 18 -16.75 -14.79 3.25
N ALA A 19 -16.68 -15.14 4.54
CA ALA A 19 -16.84 -14.16 5.62
C ALA A 19 -15.76 -13.07 5.56
N ALA A 20 -14.50 -13.46 5.35
CA ALA A 20 -13.38 -12.53 5.27
C ALA A 20 -13.52 -11.53 4.11
N VAL A 21 -13.91 -11.99 2.92
CA VAL A 21 -14.18 -11.12 1.77
C VAL A 21 -15.35 -10.18 2.06
N SER A 22 -16.45 -10.68 2.61
CA SER A 22 -17.63 -9.86 2.95
C SER A 22 -17.35 -8.82 4.04
N GLU A 23 -16.39 -9.08 4.93
CA GLU A 23 -15.94 -8.16 5.98
C GLU A 23 -14.80 -7.24 5.52
N LYS A 24 -14.38 -7.33 4.25
CA LYS A 24 -13.27 -6.56 3.68
C LYS A 24 -11.96 -6.77 4.43
N ALA A 25 -11.70 -8.00 4.89
CA ALA A 25 -10.43 -8.34 5.51
C ALA A 25 -9.30 -8.32 4.47
N SER A 26 -8.13 -7.86 4.86
CA SER A 26 -6.91 -7.95 4.04
C SER A 26 -6.21 -9.29 4.20
N ASP A 27 -6.26 -9.88 5.40
CA ASP A 27 -5.61 -11.15 5.69
C ASP A 27 -6.48 -12.00 6.61
N VAL A 28 -6.40 -13.32 6.45
CA VAL A 28 -6.96 -14.35 7.33
C VAL A 28 -5.82 -15.10 7.96
N HIS A 29 -5.82 -15.24 9.27
CA HIS A 29 -4.86 -16.03 10.03
C HIS A 29 -5.58 -17.24 10.62
N LEU A 30 -5.06 -18.44 10.34
CA LEU A 30 -5.50 -19.70 10.94
C LEU A 30 -4.34 -20.23 11.79
N GLU A 31 -4.49 -20.18 13.10
CA GLU A 31 -3.42 -20.45 14.04
C GLU A 31 -3.80 -21.63 14.96
N PRO A 32 -3.22 -22.82 14.74
CA PRO A 32 -3.42 -23.94 15.62
C PRO A 32 -2.88 -23.64 17.03
N CYS A 33 -3.73 -23.85 18.02
CA CYS A 33 -3.42 -23.80 19.43
C CYS A 33 -3.64 -25.19 20.05
N ARG A 34 -3.31 -25.36 21.33
CA ARG A 34 -3.48 -26.65 22.01
C ARG A 34 -4.92 -27.16 22.02
N GLU A 35 -5.89 -26.25 22.22
CA GLU A 35 -7.29 -26.60 22.47
C GLU A 35 -8.24 -26.17 21.33
N PHE A 36 -7.78 -25.37 20.38
CA PHE A 36 -8.58 -24.86 19.29
C PHE A 36 -7.69 -24.38 18.13
N VAL A 37 -8.30 -24.14 16.96
CA VAL A 37 -7.70 -23.34 15.89
C VAL A 37 -8.27 -21.94 15.97
N LEU A 38 -7.40 -20.94 16.22
CA LEU A 38 -7.77 -19.53 16.27
C LEU A 38 -7.86 -18.97 14.85
N VAL A 39 -9.02 -18.41 14.51
CA VAL A 39 -9.25 -17.71 13.24
C VAL A 39 -9.33 -16.20 13.49
N ARG A 40 -8.39 -15.46 12.92
CA ARG A 40 -8.35 -13.99 13.03
C ARG A 40 -8.42 -13.36 11.65
N PHE A 41 -9.11 -12.24 11.55
CA PHE A 41 -9.16 -11.40 10.36
C PHE A 41 -8.41 -10.09 10.61
N ARG A 42 -7.60 -9.67 9.64
CA ARG A 42 -7.04 -8.33 9.63
C ARG A 42 -7.98 -7.41 8.86
N ILE A 43 -8.59 -6.46 9.56
CA ILE A 43 -9.54 -5.50 8.99
C ILE A 43 -9.07 -4.10 9.36
N ASP A 44 -8.88 -3.23 8.36
CA ASP A 44 -8.36 -1.88 8.53
C ASP A 44 -7.02 -1.82 9.31
N GLY A 45 -6.15 -2.85 9.07
CA GLY A 45 -4.85 -2.99 9.71
C GLY A 45 -4.86 -3.69 11.07
N THR A 46 -6.03 -3.85 11.71
CA THR A 46 -6.17 -4.45 13.04
C THR A 46 -6.55 -5.92 12.95
N LEU A 47 -5.82 -6.82 13.66
CA LEU A 47 -6.19 -8.23 13.83
C LEU A 47 -7.32 -8.37 14.84
N THR A 48 -8.38 -9.10 14.45
CA THR A 48 -9.55 -9.34 15.29
C THR A 48 -9.89 -10.81 15.27
N GLU A 49 -10.09 -11.42 16.45
CA GLU A 49 -10.58 -12.80 16.56
C GLU A 49 -11.99 -12.89 15.97
N ARG A 50 -12.24 -13.96 15.18
CA ARG A 50 -13.55 -14.22 14.57
C ARG A 50 -14.13 -15.56 15.00
N TYR A 51 -13.32 -16.62 14.99
CA TYR A 51 -13.79 -17.96 15.29
C TYR A 51 -12.74 -18.73 16.08
N ARG A 52 -13.21 -19.66 16.88
CA ARG A 52 -12.42 -20.77 17.44
C ARG A 52 -13.01 -22.07 16.90
N LEU A 53 -12.20 -22.82 16.18
CA LEU A 53 -12.59 -24.11 15.63
C LEU A 53 -12.02 -25.25 16.48
N PRO A 54 -12.60 -26.44 16.43
CA PRO A 54 -12.05 -27.62 17.07
C PRO A 54 -10.60 -27.91 16.63
N PRO A 55 -9.72 -28.40 17.52
CA PRO A 55 -8.30 -28.59 17.20
C PRO A 55 -8.05 -29.64 16.11
N ASP A 56 -8.92 -30.60 15.95
CA ASP A 56 -8.89 -31.65 14.90
C ASP A 56 -9.07 -31.08 13.49
N MET A 57 -9.61 -29.89 13.37
CA MET A 57 -9.74 -29.19 12.07
C MET A 57 -8.39 -28.71 11.52
N ALA A 58 -7.34 -28.57 12.35
CA ALA A 58 -6.07 -27.97 11.97
C ALA A 58 -5.43 -28.65 10.76
N ALA A 59 -5.28 -29.99 10.81
CA ALA A 59 -4.68 -30.76 9.73
C ALA A 59 -5.51 -30.68 8.43
N GLY A 60 -6.83 -30.76 8.54
CA GLY A 60 -7.70 -30.64 7.38
C GLY A 60 -7.68 -29.26 6.72
N LEU A 61 -7.61 -28.18 7.51
CA LEU A 61 -7.47 -26.82 7.01
C LEU A 61 -6.13 -26.61 6.33
N SER A 62 -5.04 -27.19 6.86
CA SER A 62 -3.72 -27.12 6.24
C SER A 62 -3.70 -27.84 4.89
N VAL A 63 -4.17 -29.05 4.83
CA VAL A 63 -4.30 -29.82 3.57
C VAL A 63 -5.13 -29.04 2.55
N ARG A 64 -6.26 -28.47 2.97
CA ARG A 64 -7.10 -27.69 2.04
C ARG A 64 -6.41 -26.43 1.53
N ALA A 65 -5.69 -25.72 2.40
CA ALA A 65 -4.92 -24.54 2.00
C ALA A 65 -3.83 -24.90 0.97
N LYS A 66 -3.10 -25.98 1.20
CA LYS A 66 -2.06 -26.47 0.28
C LYS A 66 -2.63 -26.88 -1.07
N VAL A 67 -3.76 -27.58 -1.08
CA VAL A 67 -4.46 -27.96 -2.33
C VAL A 67 -4.89 -26.71 -3.10
N LEU A 68 -5.48 -25.72 -2.43
CA LEU A 68 -5.87 -24.46 -3.07
C LEU A 68 -4.65 -23.70 -3.63
N GLY A 69 -3.57 -23.63 -2.88
CA GLY A 69 -2.36 -22.89 -3.24
C GLY A 69 -1.42 -23.62 -4.21
N GLY A 70 -1.73 -24.86 -4.61
CA GLY A 70 -0.85 -25.67 -5.46
C GLY A 70 0.45 -26.09 -4.76
N MET A 71 0.43 -26.26 -3.44
CA MET A 71 1.57 -26.64 -2.59
C MET A 71 1.65 -28.16 -2.42
N ASP A 72 2.80 -28.65 -1.95
CA ASP A 72 2.99 -30.05 -1.61
C ASP A 72 2.26 -30.39 -0.31
N VAL A 73 1.23 -31.23 -0.41
CA VAL A 73 0.43 -31.68 0.73
C VAL A 73 1.22 -32.62 1.65
N GLY A 74 2.19 -33.36 1.11
CA GLY A 74 3.00 -34.32 1.87
C GLY A 74 4.12 -33.70 2.68
N GLU A 75 4.55 -32.47 2.33
CA GLU A 75 5.61 -31.77 3.04
C GLU A 75 5.04 -30.80 4.09
N ASN A 76 5.33 -31.05 5.37
CA ASN A 76 4.81 -30.27 6.51
C ASN A 76 5.91 -29.76 7.47
N ARG A 77 7.18 -29.88 7.08
CA ARG A 77 8.35 -29.53 7.90
C ARG A 77 9.00 -28.23 7.50
N ILE A 78 8.69 -27.73 6.31
CA ILE A 78 9.25 -26.48 5.77
C ILE A 78 8.13 -25.52 5.37
N PRO A 79 8.37 -24.19 5.40
CA PRO A 79 7.41 -23.22 4.90
C PRO A 79 7.12 -23.42 3.41
N GLN A 80 5.87 -23.14 3.02
CA GLN A 80 5.44 -23.15 1.63
C GLN A 80 4.56 -21.95 1.33
N ASP A 81 4.72 -21.39 0.14
CA ASP A 81 3.90 -20.32 -0.37
C ASP A 81 3.15 -20.76 -1.62
N GLY A 82 1.96 -20.22 -1.82
CA GLY A 82 1.13 -20.53 -2.97
C GLY A 82 0.10 -19.45 -3.25
N SER A 83 -0.64 -19.63 -4.35
CA SER A 83 -1.69 -18.68 -4.73
C SER A 83 -2.81 -19.40 -5.46
N PHE A 84 -4.02 -18.82 -5.38
CA PHE A 84 -5.15 -19.26 -6.19
C PHE A 84 -6.09 -18.09 -6.46
N SER A 85 -6.92 -18.23 -7.49
CA SER A 85 -7.95 -17.27 -7.84
C SER A 85 -9.32 -17.92 -7.78
N GLU A 86 -10.31 -17.20 -7.30
CA GLU A 86 -11.70 -17.66 -7.26
C GLU A 86 -12.63 -16.56 -7.79
N ILE A 87 -13.53 -16.93 -8.69
CA ILE A 87 -14.57 -16.02 -9.18
C ILE A 87 -15.72 -16.03 -8.19
N ARG A 88 -16.04 -14.86 -7.61
CA ARG A 88 -17.17 -14.65 -6.69
C ARG A 88 -17.95 -13.41 -7.12
N ASP A 89 -19.26 -13.52 -7.20
CA ASP A 89 -20.13 -12.41 -7.58
C ASP A 89 -19.64 -11.67 -8.84
N GLU A 90 -19.24 -12.43 -9.87
CA GLU A 90 -18.66 -11.95 -11.13
C GLU A 90 -17.30 -11.20 -10.98
N LYS A 91 -16.73 -11.17 -9.76
CA LYS A 91 -15.41 -10.57 -9.49
C LYS A 91 -14.38 -11.67 -9.25
N ASN A 92 -13.24 -11.55 -9.93
CA ASN A 92 -12.08 -12.39 -9.65
C ASN A 92 -11.42 -11.91 -8.34
N THR A 93 -11.24 -12.84 -7.41
CA THR A 93 -10.53 -12.59 -6.15
C THR A 93 -9.29 -13.46 -6.13
N ASP A 94 -8.13 -12.82 -6.04
CA ASP A 94 -6.85 -13.50 -5.92
C ASP A 94 -6.47 -13.64 -4.45
N PHE A 95 -5.91 -14.80 -4.11
CA PHE A 95 -5.46 -15.14 -2.76
C PHE A 95 -4.00 -15.58 -2.80
N ARG A 96 -3.20 -15.11 -1.85
CA ARG A 96 -1.86 -15.62 -1.58
C ARG A 96 -1.87 -16.31 -0.23
N LEU A 97 -1.23 -17.47 -0.18
CA LEU A 97 -1.17 -18.29 1.01
C LEU A 97 0.28 -18.46 1.43
N SER A 98 0.52 -18.37 2.73
CA SER A 98 1.77 -18.78 3.34
C SER A 98 1.43 -19.80 4.43
N VAL A 99 2.04 -20.97 4.36
CA VAL A 99 1.88 -22.07 5.32
C VAL A 99 3.22 -22.31 5.99
N MET A 100 3.24 -22.31 7.32
CA MET A 100 4.46 -22.45 8.09
C MET A 100 4.27 -23.42 9.24
N PRO A 101 5.20 -24.39 9.45
CA PRO A 101 5.18 -25.27 10.59
C PRO A 101 5.21 -24.51 11.92
N SER A 102 4.37 -24.92 12.87
CA SER A 102 4.37 -24.43 14.24
C SER A 102 4.23 -25.58 15.24
N VAL A 103 4.33 -25.27 16.55
CA VAL A 103 4.31 -26.30 17.62
C VAL A 103 3.03 -27.14 17.63
N TYR A 104 1.87 -26.55 17.29
CA TYR A 104 0.58 -27.22 17.34
C TYR A 104 -0.01 -27.56 15.97
N GLY A 105 0.79 -27.47 14.92
CA GLY A 105 0.38 -27.72 13.54
C GLY A 105 0.85 -26.58 12.61
N GLU A 106 0.41 -26.57 11.37
CA GLU A 106 0.81 -25.54 10.42
C GLU A 106 -0.05 -24.28 10.59
N THR A 107 0.61 -23.14 10.80
CA THR A 107 -0.03 -21.80 10.76
C THR A 107 -0.23 -21.38 9.31
N ILE A 108 -1.39 -20.83 8.99
CA ILE A 108 -1.74 -20.42 7.64
C ILE A 108 -2.10 -18.94 7.66
N VAL A 109 -1.48 -18.18 6.78
CA VAL A 109 -1.87 -16.79 6.49
C VAL A 109 -2.36 -16.71 5.06
N ILE A 110 -3.59 -16.23 4.88
CA ILE A 110 -4.19 -16.04 3.55
C ILE A 110 -4.40 -14.55 3.33
N ARG A 111 -3.65 -13.96 2.42
CA ARG A 111 -3.82 -12.58 1.98
C ARG A 111 -4.88 -12.51 0.90
N ILE A 112 -5.84 -11.61 1.06
CA ILE A 112 -6.95 -11.38 0.13
C ILE A 112 -6.62 -10.16 -0.72
N LEU A 113 -6.47 -10.35 -2.02
CA LEU A 113 -6.11 -9.30 -2.97
C LEU A 113 -7.34 -8.65 -3.64
N SER A 114 -8.55 -8.99 -3.18
CA SER A 114 -9.80 -8.39 -3.67
C SER A 114 -10.10 -7.03 -3.01
N GLY A 115 -10.80 -6.16 -3.74
CA GLY A 115 -11.29 -4.88 -3.20
C GLY A 115 -10.32 -3.70 -3.32
N GLN A 116 -9.04 -3.93 -3.61
CA GLN A 116 -8.10 -2.83 -3.86
C GLN A 116 -8.36 -2.14 -5.20
N MET A 117 -8.99 -2.82 -6.16
CA MET A 117 -9.36 -2.24 -7.45
C MET A 117 -10.45 -1.17 -7.35
N ASP A 118 -11.42 -1.32 -6.45
CA ASP A 118 -12.50 -0.32 -6.26
C ASP A 118 -11.94 1.05 -5.82
N PHE A 119 -10.87 1.07 -5.03
CA PHE A 119 -10.15 2.29 -4.62
C PHE A 119 -9.52 3.01 -5.82
N ILE A 120 -8.90 2.22 -6.69
CA ILE A 120 -8.22 2.71 -7.87
C ILE A 120 -9.26 3.22 -8.89
N GLU A 121 -10.37 2.50 -9.03
CA GLU A 121 -11.46 2.87 -9.93
C GLU A 121 -12.13 4.19 -9.55
N LYS A 122 -12.35 4.40 -8.25
CA LYS A 122 -12.95 5.64 -7.75
C LYS A 122 -11.96 6.81 -7.67
N ASN A 123 -10.66 6.57 -7.91
CA ASN A 123 -9.60 7.58 -7.81
C ASN A 123 -9.60 8.30 -6.45
N GLU A 124 -9.92 7.54 -5.38
CA GLU A 124 -10.11 8.02 -4.01
C GLU A 124 -8.90 7.69 -3.14
N LEU A 125 -7.71 8.15 -3.55
CA LEU A 125 -6.48 7.93 -2.76
C LEU A 125 -6.43 8.73 -1.45
N GLY A 126 -7.30 9.74 -1.29
CA GLY A 126 -7.26 10.66 -0.14
C GLY A 126 -6.41 11.92 -0.35
N MET A 127 -5.94 12.15 -1.56
CA MET A 127 -5.16 13.34 -1.89
C MET A 127 -6.00 14.63 -1.74
N LEU A 128 -5.41 15.63 -1.12
CA LEU A 128 -5.97 16.98 -1.07
C LEU A 128 -6.03 17.62 -2.48
N PRO A 129 -6.90 18.61 -2.73
CA PRO A 129 -7.11 19.17 -4.07
C PRO A 129 -5.83 19.60 -4.80
N LEU A 130 -4.91 20.28 -4.09
CA LEU A 130 -3.61 20.67 -4.64
C LEU A 130 -2.75 19.47 -5.01
N GLN A 131 -2.67 18.48 -4.12
CA GLN A 131 -1.92 17.25 -4.33
C GLN A 131 -2.46 16.45 -5.54
N LYS A 132 -3.78 16.36 -5.67
CA LYS A 132 -4.44 15.71 -6.81
C LYS A 132 -4.12 16.43 -8.14
N LYS A 133 -4.05 17.77 -8.12
CA LYS A 133 -3.66 18.56 -9.30
C LYS A 133 -2.20 18.28 -9.67
N ILE A 134 -1.26 18.35 -8.71
CA ILE A 134 0.17 18.06 -8.92
C ILE A 134 0.34 16.65 -9.50
N PHE A 135 -0.25 15.66 -8.84
CA PHE A 135 -0.19 14.26 -9.25
C PHE A 135 -0.64 14.06 -10.70
N ARG A 136 -1.83 14.55 -11.06
CA ARG A 136 -2.35 14.43 -12.43
C ARG A 136 -1.48 15.14 -13.47
N THR A 137 -0.95 16.31 -13.13
CA THR A 137 -0.06 17.08 -14.02
C THR A 137 1.25 16.32 -14.29
N LYS A 138 1.81 15.68 -13.25
CA LYS A 138 3.10 14.98 -13.40
C LYS A 138 2.99 13.63 -14.10
N ILE A 139 1.92 12.88 -13.84
CA ILE A 139 1.67 11.61 -14.56
C ILE A 139 1.32 11.86 -16.04
N GLY A 140 0.77 13.01 -16.39
CA GLY A 140 0.49 13.37 -17.79
C GLY A 140 1.72 13.78 -18.61
N LYS A 141 2.91 13.80 -18.01
CA LYS A 141 4.16 14.07 -18.74
C LYS A 141 4.62 12.83 -19.51
N LYS A 142 5.31 13.08 -20.64
CA LYS A 142 5.86 11.98 -21.45
C LYS A 142 7.09 11.32 -20.85
N SER A 143 7.85 12.07 -20.02
CA SER A 143 9.11 11.57 -19.45
C SER A 143 9.36 12.16 -18.07
N GLY A 144 10.26 11.50 -17.33
CA GLY A 144 10.66 11.87 -15.99
C GLY A 144 10.38 10.76 -14.98
N MET A 145 10.89 10.88 -13.77
CA MET A 145 10.75 9.88 -12.73
C MET A 145 9.83 10.38 -11.62
N ILE A 146 8.85 9.58 -11.27
CA ILE A 146 7.94 9.79 -10.13
C ILE A 146 8.21 8.68 -9.10
N LEU A 147 8.54 9.07 -7.89
CA LEU A 147 8.82 8.15 -6.78
C LEU A 147 7.75 8.24 -5.72
N THR A 148 7.31 7.07 -5.23
CA THR A 148 6.45 6.98 -4.06
C THR A 148 7.25 6.41 -2.89
N THR A 149 7.26 7.09 -1.75
CA THR A 149 8.04 6.69 -0.58
C THR A 149 7.17 6.43 0.65
N GLY A 150 7.71 5.76 1.63
CA GLY A 150 7.05 5.44 2.89
C GLY A 150 7.36 4.03 3.38
N PRO A 151 6.95 3.68 4.61
CA PRO A 151 7.14 2.34 5.17
C PRO A 151 6.32 1.28 4.44
N THR A 152 6.58 0.03 4.76
CA THR A 152 5.75 -1.09 4.31
C THR A 152 4.30 -0.90 4.75
N GLY A 153 3.36 -1.18 3.86
CA GLY A 153 1.93 -1.02 4.14
C GLY A 153 1.39 0.41 4.04
N SER A 154 2.20 1.41 3.63
CA SER A 154 1.73 2.80 3.44
C SER A 154 0.89 3.02 2.18
N GLY A 155 0.71 2.00 1.33
CA GLY A 155 -0.10 2.06 0.10
C GLY A 155 0.65 2.56 -1.14
N LYS A 156 1.97 2.50 -1.17
CA LYS A 156 2.81 2.91 -2.32
C LYS A 156 2.37 2.27 -3.63
N THR A 157 2.26 0.94 -3.65
CA THR A 157 1.84 0.17 -4.83
C THR A 157 0.46 0.61 -5.32
N SER A 158 -0.50 0.84 -4.41
CA SER A 158 -1.85 1.31 -4.78
C SER A 158 -1.80 2.68 -5.48
N THR A 159 -0.91 3.58 -5.04
CA THR A 159 -0.73 4.90 -5.67
C THR A 159 -0.07 4.78 -7.05
N LEU A 160 0.93 3.90 -7.21
CA LEU A 160 1.53 3.63 -8.51
C LEU A 160 0.52 2.97 -9.47
N TYR A 161 -0.26 2.02 -9.01
CA TYR A 161 -1.30 1.38 -9.82
C TYR A 161 -2.40 2.36 -10.24
N ALA A 162 -2.76 3.31 -9.36
CA ALA A 162 -3.65 4.39 -9.74
C ALA A 162 -3.03 5.29 -10.83
N ALA A 163 -1.73 5.57 -10.75
CA ALA A 163 -1.00 6.29 -11.79
C ALA A 163 -1.01 5.51 -13.12
N LEU A 164 -0.68 4.21 -13.08
CA LEU A 164 -0.70 3.34 -14.27
C LEU A 164 -2.08 3.34 -14.95
N LYS A 165 -3.15 3.20 -14.16
CA LYS A 165 -4.53 3.23 -14.69
C LYS A 165 -4.90 4.55 -15.35
N LEU A 166 -4.40 5.67 -14.82
CA LEU A 166 -4.64 7.00 -15.38
C LEU A 166 -3.91 7.24 -16.69
N VAL A 167 -2.76 6.61 -16.91
CA VAL A 167 -1.96 6.74 -18.15
C VAL A 167 -2.28 5.65 -19.17
N CYS A 168 -2.82 4.50 -18.73
CA CYS A 168 -3.13 3.37 -19.60
C CYS A 168 -4.17 3.75 -20.65
N ARG A 169 -3.77 3.75 -21.91
CA ARG A 169 -4.59 3.99 -23.10
C ARG A 169 -4.09 3.09 -24.21
N PRO A 170 -4.91 2.78 -25.24
CA PRO A 170 -4.48 1.91 -26.34
C PRO A 170 -3.21 2.36 -27.07
N GLU A 171 -2.93 3.68 -27.07
CA GLU A 171 -1.79 4.30 -27.75
C GLU A 171 -0.53 4.37 -26.88
N ILE A 172 -0.59 3.92 -25.62
CA ILE A 172 0.50 4.04 -24.63
C ILE A 172 0.96 2.64 -24.22
N SER A 173 2.21 2.32 -24.51
CA SER A 173 2.83 1.08 -24.04
C SER A 173 3.25 1.20 -22.58
N VAL A 174 2.57 0.46 -21.70
CA VAL A 174 2.81 0.47 -20.25
C VAL A 174 3.35 -0.91 -19.83
N ILE A 175 4.53 -0.93 -19.24
CA ILE A 175 5.17 -2.17 -18.79
C ILE A 175 5.65 -2.03 -17.35
N SER A 176 5.42 -3.06 -16.52
CA SER A 176 5.95 -3.13 -15.16
C SER A 176 6.86 -4.34 -14.95
N VAL A 177 7.80 -4.21 -14.00
CA VAL A 177 8.55 -5.33 -13.41
C VAL A 177 8.35 -5.29 -11.90
N GLU A 178 7.83 -6.39 -11.34
CA GLU A 178 7.34 -6.45 -9.97
C GLU A 178 7.77 -7.75 -9.27
N ASP A 179 7.92 -7.68 -7.94
CA ASP A 179 8.30 -8.82 -7.11
C ASP A 179 7.47 -8.87 -5.81
N PRO A 180 6.30 -9.53 -5.89
CA PRO A 180 5.56 -10.00 -7.06
C PRO A 180 4.50 -8.99 -7.56
N VAL A 181 3.80 -9.32 -8.66
CA VAL A 181 2.60 -8.56 -9.12
C VAL A 181 1.49 -8.70 -8.10
N GLU A 182 1.03 -7.57 -7.52
CA GLU A 182 -0.02 -7.60 -6.47
C GLU A 182 -1.40 -7.91 -7.04
N TYR A 183 -1.77 -7.33 -8.17
CA TYR A 183 -2.97 -7.67 -8.94
C TYR A 183 -2.82 -7.24 -10.40
N ARG A 184 -3.56 -7.93 -11.26
CA ARG A 184 -3.47 -7.74 -12.71
C ARG A 184 -4.29 -6.52 -13.15
N ILE A 185 -3.68 -5.65 -13.94
CA ILE A 185 -4.35 -4.46 -14.50
C ILE A 185 -4.53 -4.69 -15.99
N PRO A 186 -5.78 -4.72 -16.50
CA PRO A 186 -6.01 -4.84 -17.94
C PRO A 186 -5.33 -3.73 -18.74
N GLY A 187 -4.74 -4.08 -19.88
CA GLY A 187 -4.07 -3.13 -20.77
C GLY A 187 -2.62 -2.80 -20.38
N ILE A 188 -2.06 -3.45 -19.36
CA ILE A 188 -0.68 -3.27 -18.91
C ILE A 188 0.07 -4.60 -19.03
N THR A 189 1.29 -4.56 -19.55
CA THR A 189 2.19 -5.70 -19.54
C THR A 189 2.92 -5.76 -18.20
N GLN A 190 2.53 -6.69 -17.34
CA GLN A 190 3.13 -6.87 -16.01
C GLN A 190 4.04 -8.09 -16.00
N VAL A 191 5.32 -7.87 -15.71
CA VAL A 191 6.35 -8.90 -15.61
C VAL A 191 6.60 -9.21 -14.15
N GLU A 192 6.31 -10.44 -13.74
CA GLU A 192 6.60 -10.93 -12.39
C GLU A 192 7.96 -11.61 -12.35
N VAL A 193 8.78 -11.25 -11.35
CA VAL A 193 10.07 -11.89 -11.10
C VAL A 193 9.86 -13.38 -10.80
N ASN A 194 10.72 -14.21 -11.39
CA ASN A 194 10.73 -15.65 -11.16
C ASN A 194 12.17 -16.15 -11.09
N GLU A 195 12.77 -16.06 -9.93
CA GLU A 195 14.16 -16.46 -9.71
C GLU A 195 14.42 -17.94 -10.04
N LYS A 196 13.44 -18.83 -9.79
CA LYS A 196 13.52 -20.25 -10.12
C LYS A 196 13.67 -20.48 -11.64
N ALA A 197 13.05 -19.64 -12.45
CA ALA A 197 13.18 -19.66 -13.91
C ALA A 197 14.37 -18.82 -14.40
N GLY A 198 15.13 -18.18 -13.51
CA GLY A 198 16.26 -17.31 -13.84
C GLY A 198 15.85 -15.91 -14.32
N LEU A 199 14.57 -15.53 -14.19
CA LEU A 199 14.08 -14.17 -14.43
C LEU A 199 14.23 -13.37 -13.14
N THR A 200 15.40 -12.77 -12.95
CA THR A 200 15.66 -11.87 -11.83
C THR A 200 15.08 -10.47 -12.11
N PHE A 201 14.91 -9.67 -11.06
CA PHE A 201 14.44 -8.29 -11.16
C PHE A 201 15.30 -7.46 -12.14
N GLU A 202 16.62 -7.55 -12.01
CA GLU A 202 17.60 -6.91 -12.89
C GLU A 202 17.45 -7.29 -14.36
N LYS A 203 17.36 -8.62 -14.66
CA LYS A 203 17.15 -9.10 -16.04
C LYS A 203 15.83 -8.60 -16.62
N GLY A 204 14.77 -8.57 -15.80
CA GLY A 204 13.48 -8.02 -16.18
C GLY A 204 13.60 -6.56 -16.59
N LEU A 205 14.23 -5.73 -15.76
CA LEU A 205 14.43 -4.30 -16.03
C LEU A 205 15.27 -4.03 -17.28
N ARG A 206 16.41 -4.73 -17.43
CA ARG A 206 17.27 -4.60 -18.63
C ARG A 206 16.56 -5.00 -19.92
N SER A 207 15.61 -5.93 -19.85
CA SER A 207 14.79 -6.33 -20.99
C SER A 207 13.66 -5.35 -21.28
N LEU A 208 13.02 -4.83 -20.22
CA LEU A 208 11.88 -3.95 -20.31
C LEU A 208 12.16 -2.69 -21.15
N VAL A 209 13.29 -2.03 -20.94
CA VAL A 209 13.66 -0.80 -21.68
C VAL A 209 13.89 -1.03 -23.18
N ARG A 210 13.96 -2.29 -23.63
CA ARG A 210 14.06 -2.67 -25.05
C ARG A 210 12.74 -3.09 -25.68
N GLN A 211 11.64 -2.99 -24.94
CA GLN A 211 10.29 -3.35 -25.38
C GLN A 211 9.48 -2.14 -25.87
N ASP A 212 10.17 -1.05 -26.21
CA ASP A 212 9.56 0.22 -26.68
C ASP A 212 8.41 0.71 -25.75
N PRO A 213 8.66 0.85 -24.42
CA PRO A 213 7.65 1.33 -23.50
C PRO A 213 7.57 2.86 -23.53
N ASP A 214 6.37 3.43 -23.35
CA ASP A 214 6.19 4.84 -23.02
C ASP A 214 6.26 5.07 -21.50
N VAL A 215 5.70 4.12 -20.74
CA VAL A 215 5.63 4.17 -19.28
C VAL A 215 6.21 2.90 -18.69
N VAL A 216 7.14 3.06 -17.77
CA VAL A 216 7.83 1.99 -17.07
C VAL A 216 7.50 2.07 -15.58
N MET A 217 6.99 0.98 -15.01
CA MET A 217 6.90 0.86 -13.57
C MET A 217 7.94 -0.15 -13.06
N ILE A 218 8.74 0.30 -12.11
CA ILE A 218 9.75 -0.49 -11.40
C ILE A 218 9.21 -0.68 -9.98
N GLY A 219 8.92 -1.91 -9.57
CA GLY A 219 8.27 -2.21 -8.29
C GLY A 219 8.91 -1.46 -7.13
N GLU A 220 10.23 -1.52 -7.01
CA GLU A 220 10.99 -0.76 -6.01
C GLU A 220 12.47 -0.57 -6.43
N ILE A 221 13.10 0.49 -5.90
CA ILE A 221 14.53 0.75 -6.01
C ILE A 221 15.18 0.36 -4.68
N ARG A 222 15.93 -0.75 -4.68
CA ARG A 222 16.65 -1.26 -3.51
C ARG A 222 18.14 -1.00 -3.55
N ASP A 223 18.70 -0.91 -4.74
CA ASP A 223 20.13 -0.87 -4.98
C ASP A 223 20.50 0.14 -6.08
N ARG A 224 21.81 0.34 -6.20
CA ARG A 224 22.39 1.29 -7.16
C ARG A 224 22.04 0.93 -8.61
N GLU A 225 22.10 -0.33 -8.98
CA GLU A 225 21.88 -0.76 -10.36
C GLU A 225 20.46 -0.48 -10.83
N THR A 226 19.46 -0.81 -10.00
CA THR A 226 18.06 -0.48 -10.24
C THR A 226 17.85 1.03 -10.36
N ALA A 227 18.49 1.82 -9.48
CA ALA A 227 18.43 3.28 -9.52
C ALA A 227 19.02 3.86 -10.82
N GLU A 228 20.17 3.36 -11.26
CA GLU A 228 20.81 3.77 -12.53
C GLU A 228 19.90 3.48 -13.73
N ILE A 229 19.31 2.27 -13.81
CA ILE A 229 18.38 1.91 -14.90
C ILE A 229 17.16 2.84 -14.90
N ALA A 230 16.56 3.10 -13.73
CA ALA A 230 15.40 3.98 -13.58
C ALA A 230 15.71 5.41 -14.05
N VAL A 231 16.84 5.97 -13.62
CA VAL A 231 17.29 7.31 -14.00
C VAL A 231 17.56 7.39 -15.48
N HIS A 232 18.28 6.42 -16.07
CA HIS A 232 18.54 6.40 -17.50
C HIS A 232 17.26 6.28 -18.33
N ALA A 233 16.32 5.44 -17.93
CA ALA A 233 15.02 5.33 -18.60
C ALA A 233 14.28 6.69 -18.59
N ALA A 234 14.25 7.39 -17.45
CA ALA A 234 13.64 8.70 -17.34
C ALA A 234 14.30 9.77 -18.22
N LEU A 235 15.63 9.71 -18.38
CA LEU A 235 16.41 10.63 -19.23
C LEU A 235 16.25 10.33 -20.73
N THR A 236 16.00 9.07 -21.08
CA THR A 236 15.83 8.63 -22.48
C THR A 236 14.39 8.73 -22.99
N GLY A 237 13.51 9.39 -22.24
CA GLY A 237 12.18 9.77 -22.74
C GLY A 237 11.00 9.00 -22.13
N HIS A 238 11.24 8.06 -21.19
CA HIS A 238 10.19 7.27 -20.56
C HIS A 238 9.63 7.95 -19.31
N LEU A 239 8.35 7.78 -19.04
CA LEU A 239 7.79 8.07 -17.72
C LEU A 239 8.06 6.87 -16.79
N VAL A 240 8.90 7.09 -15.79
CA VAL A 240 9.30 6.05 -14.83
C VAL A 240 8.53 6.24 -13.53
N LEU A 241 7.87 5.18 -13.06
CA LEU A 241 7.17 5.11 -11.78
C LEU A 241 7.89 4.08 -10.90
N SER A 242 8.23 4.44 -9.65
CA SER A 242 8.86 3.47 -8.75
C SER A 242 8.59 3.79 -7.29
N THR A 243 9.01 2.86 -6.39
CA THR A 243 8.99 3.08 -4.95
C THR A 243 10.39 3.17 -4.37
N LEU A 244 10.49 3.90 -3.26
CA LEU A 244 11.70 4.01 -2.47
C LEU A 244 11.31 3.92 -0.97
N HIS A 245 12.23 3.47 -0.12
CA HIS A 245 12.03 3.43 1.32
C HIS A 245 12.70 4.63 2.00
N THR A 246 11.96 5.75 2.12
CA THR A 246 12.30 6.91 2.97
C THR A 246 11.09 7.32 3.79
N ASN A 247 11.33 8.04 4.89
CA ASN A 247 10.25 8.45 5.79
C ASN A 247 9.43 9.63 5.29
N ASP A 248 10.02 10.51 4.49
CA ASP A 248 9.42 11.69 3.89
C ASP A 248 9.87 11.85 2.42
N ALA A 249 9.31 12.83 1.73
CA ALA A 249 9.65 13.08 0.33
C ALA A 249 10.98 13.81 0.18
N VAL A 250 11.33 14.66 1.13
CA VAL A 250 12.52 15.53 1.05
C VAL A 250 13.83 14.78 1.31
N SER A 251 13.80 13.62 1.97
CA SER A 251 14.97 12.75 2.18
C SER A 251 15.27 11.82 1.01
N ALA A 252 14.35 11.66 0.06
CA ALA A 252 14.52 10.73 -1.05
C ALA A 252 15.70 11.10 -1.99
N PRO A 253 15.98 12.39 -2.30
CA PRO A 253 17.16 12.77 -3.07
C PRO A 253 18.47 12.33 -2.43
N ALA A 254 18.65 12.57 -1.14
CA ALA A 254 19.85 12.15 -0.39
C ALA A 254 20.01 10.63 -0.44
N ARG A 255 18.93 9.87 -0.26
CA ARG A 255 18.94 8.42 -0.34
C ARG A 255 19.42 7.90 -1.71
N LEU A 256 18.99 8.53 -2.80
CA LEU A 256 19.45 8.17 -4.16
C LEU A 256 20.92 8.56 -4.38
N THR A 257 21.35 9.67 -3.82
CA THR A 257 22.77 10.08 -3.84
C THR A 257 23.63 9.10 -3.06
N ASP A 258 23.18 8.62 -1.90
CA ASP A 258 23.86 7.59 -1.09
C ASP A 258 23.95 6.24 -1.84
N MET A 259 22.98 5.94 -2.70
CA MET A 259 23.04 4.79 -3.61
C MET A 259 24.03 5.00 -4.76
N GLY A 260 24.68 6.16 -4.86
CA GLY A 260 25.70 6.48 -5.85
C GLY A 260 25.17 7.14 -7.12
N ILE A 261 23.94 7.66 -7.14
CA ILE A 261 23.41 8.41 -8.27
C ILE A 261 23.88 9.87 -8.20
N PRO A 262 24.58 10.36 -9.22
CA PRO A 262 25.04 11.75 -9.25
C PRO A 262 23.89 12.78 -9.18
N PRO A 263 24.02 13.85 -8.37
CA PRO A 263 23.00 14.88 -8.20
C PRO A 263 22.49 15.51 -9.50
N TYR A 264 23.33 15.73 -10.48
CA TYR A 264 22.94 16.29 -11.77
C TYR A 264 22.00 15.37 -12.57
N LEU A 265 22.13 14.04 -12.43
CA LEU A 265 21.21 13.09 -13.04
C LEU A 265 19.86 13.10 -12.34
N LEU A 266 19.86 13.23 -11.00
CA LEU A 266 18.61 13.36 -10.22
C LEU A 266 17.87 14.64 -10.60
N SER A 267 18.57 15.76 -10.74
CA SER A 267 17.97 17.02 -11.14
C SER A 267 17.33 16.97 -12.54
N ALA A 268 17.89 16.18 -13.45
CA ALA A 268 17.38 16.02 -14.80
C ALA A 268 16.24 15.00 -14.91
N SER A 269 16.26 13.93 -14.11
CA SER A 269 15.32 12.80 -14.20
C SER A 269 14.10 12.96 -13.29
N LEU A 270 14.25 13.43 -12.04
CA LEU A 270 13.16 13.53 -11.08
C LEU A 270 12.09 14.55 -11.49
N SER A 271 10.84 14.16 -11.32
CA SER A 271 9.66 14.99 -11.63
C SER A 271 8.75 15.21 -10.42
N LEU A 272 8.58 14.18 -9.57
CA LEU A 272 7.74 14.22 -8.37
C LEU A 272 8.19 13.15 -7.38
N ILE A 273 8.23 13.50 -6.11
CA ILE A 273 8.40 12.54 -5.02
C ILE A 273 7.19 12.63 -4.11
N ILE A 274 6.61 11.48 -3.77
CA ILE A 274 5.38 11.36 -2.98
C ILE A 274 5.69 10.54 -1.75
N SER A 275 5.68 11.14 -0.57
CA SER A 275 5.66 10.36 0.68
C SER A 275 4.23 10.10 1.12
N GLN A 276 4.01 8.90 1.63
CA GLN A 276 2.66 8.41 1.91
C GLN A 276 2.57 7.61 3.22
N ARG A 277 1.46 7.83 3.93
CA ARG A 277 1.00 7.02 5.06
C ARG A 277 -0.46 6.63 4.85
N LEU A 278 -0.87 5.51 5.46
CA LEU A 278 -2.28 5.12 5.53
C LEU A 278 -2.79 5.29 6.96
N VAL A 279 -3.95 5.92 7.08
CA VAL A 279 -4.67 6.12 8.35
C VAL A 279 -6.10 5.63 8.24
N LYS A 280 -6.76 5.32 9.36
CA LYS A 280 -8.18 4.99 9.36
C LYS A 280 -9.00 6.21 8.96
N LYS A 281 -10.02 5.95 8.14
CA LYS A 281 -10.98 6.97 7.71
C LYS A 281 -12.17 6.97 8.66
N LEU A 282 -12.60 8.15 9.10
CA LEU A 282 -13.79 8.29 9.92
C LEU A 282 -15.05 7.82 9.20
N CYS A 283 -15.91 7.13 9.91
CA CYS A 283 -17.21 6.74 9.39
C CYS A 283 -18.06 8.00 9.08
N PRO A 284 -18.47 8.22 7.83
CA PRO A 284 -19.24 9.41 7.47
C PRO A 284 -20.63 9.46 8.09
N ALA A 285 -21.20 8.29 8.45
CA ALA A 285 -22.55 8.18 8.98
C ALA A 285 -22.67 8.56 10.46
N CYS A 286 -21.60 8.37 11.26
CA CYS A 286 -21.68 8.60 12.71
C CYS A 286 -20.65 9.59 13.27
N ARG A 287 -19.85 10.23 12.41
CA ARG A 287 -18.92 11.27 12.85
C ARG A 287 -19.66 12.50 13.33
N LYS A 288 -19.16 13.09 14.41
CA LYS A 288 -19.67 14.34 14.99
C LYS A 288 -18.55 15.34 15.13
N GLU A 289 -18.84 16.58 14.79
CA GLU A 289 -17.91 17.69 14.93
C GLU A 289 -17.66 18.03 16.40
N MET A 290 -16.42 18.40 16.69
CA MET A 290 -15.96 18.86 17.98
C MET A 290 -14.77 19.80 17.84
N VAL A 291 -14.43 20.50 18.92
CA VAL A 291 -13.19 21.27 19.06
C VAL A 291 -12.31 20.58 20.10
N ILE A 292 -11.05 20.41 19.80
CA ILE A 292 -10.08 19.78 20.71
C ILE A 292 -9.77 20.76 21.84
N THR A 293 -10.06 20.39 23.07
CA THR A 293 -9.76 21.16 24.27
C THR A 293 -8.41 20.77 24.86
N ARG A 294 -7.86 21.61 25.75
CA ARG A 294 -6.63 21.31 26.48
C ARG A 294 -6.76 20.02 27.33
N GLU A 295 -7.90 19.86 28.04
CA GLU A 295 -8.18 18.66 28.84
C GLU A 295 -8.13 17.38 27.99
N MET A 296 -8.74 17.41 26.80
CA MET A 296 -8.69 16.27 25.86
C MET A 296 -7.27 15.98 25.38
N THR A 297 -6.42 16.99 25.26
CA THR A 297 -5.02 16.81 24.89
C THR A 297 -4.25 16.07 25.99
N GLU A 298 -4.51 16.42 27.26
CA GLU A 298 -3.90 15.77 28.41
C GLU A 298 -4.42 14.33 28.61
N GLU A 299 -5.74 14.11 28.53
CA GLU A 299 -6.37 12.78 28.69
C GLU A 299 -6.05 11.79 27.58
N LYS A 300 -6.00 12.27 26.32
CA LYS A 300 -5.84 11.42 25.13
C LYS A 300 -4.45 11.47 24.53
N LEU A 301 -3.52 12.15 25.17
CA LEU A 301 -2.14 12.36 24.67
C LEU A 301 -2.11 12.98 23.27
N PHE A 302 -3.02 13.92 22.97
CA PHE A 302 -2.98 14.64 21.69
C PHE A 302 -1.87 15.70 21.71
N PRO A 303 -1.21 15.93 20.57
CA PRO A 303 -0.24 17.03 20.44
C PRO A 303 -0.86 18.38 20.79
N GLU A 304 -0.11 19.25 21.47
CA GLU A 304 -0.57 20.62 21.80
C GLU A 304 -0.99 21.43 20.55
N ALA A 305 -0.36 21.13 19.40
CA ALA A 305 -0.72 21.73 18.13
C ALA A 305 -2.17 21.48 17.69
N PHE A 306 -2.89 20.55 18.34
CA PHE A 306 -4.30 20.26 18.05
C PHE A 306 -5.27 21.12 18.87
N ILE A 307 -4.82 21.77 19.95
CA ILE A 307 -5.67 22.60 20.81
C ILE A 307 -6.37 23.68 20.00
N GLY A 308 -7.69 23.82 20.21
CA GLY A 308 -8.52 24.80 19.52
C GLY A 308 -8.86 24.45 18.05
N ARG A 309 -8.37 23.32 17.52
CA ARG A 309 -8.69 22.90 16.16
C ARG A 309 -10.00 22.16 16.10
N ARG A 310 -10.68 22.31 14.97
CA ARG A 310 -11.84 21.51 14.62
C ARG A 310 -11.40 20.08 14.33
N ALA A 311 -12.13 19.13 14.87
CA ALA A 311 -11.95 17.71 14.64
C ALA A 311 -13.30 16.99 14.62
N TYR A 312 -13.27 15.70 14.35
CA TYR A 312 -14.47 14.87 14.35
C TYR A 312 -14.17 13.56 15.07
N MET A 313 -15.14 13.09 15.83
CA MET A 313 -15.11 11.78 16.47
C MET A 313 -16.32 10.96 16.05
N ALA A 314 -16.15 9.65 15.94
CA ALA A 314 -17.22 8.73 15.61
C ALA A 314 -17.48 7.77 16.77
N LYS A 315 -18.76 7.62 17.16
CA LYS A 315 -19.16 6.74 18.26
C LYS A 315 -19.36 5.27 17.85
N GLY A 316 -19.39 5.00 16.55
CA GLY A 316 -19.81 3.73 15.99
C GLY A 316 -21.31 3.71 15.65
N CYS A 317 -21.68 2.98 14.60
CA CYS A 317 -23.05 2.76 14.15
C CYS A 317 -23.13 1.47 13.33
N ASP A 318 -24.31 1.07 12.86
CA ASP A 318 -24.50 -0.13 12.05
C ASP A 318 -23.70 -0.09 10.74
N HIS A 319 -23.56 1.09 10.11
CA HIS A 319 -22.76 1.25 8.90
C HIS A 319 -21.29 0.84 9.10
N CYS A 320 -20.66 1.29 10.17
CA CYS A 320 -19.27 0.93 10.49
C CYS A 320 -19.17 -0.26 11.46
N ARG A 321 -20.28 -0.96 11.75
CA ARG A 321 -20.35 -2.10 12.68
C ARG A 321 -19.73 -1.79 14.05
N GLY A 322 -20.07 -0.62 14.58
CA GLY A 322 -19.59 -0.15 15.89
C GLY A 322 -18.15 0.39 15.92
N LYS A 323 -17.37 0.31 14.83
CA LYS A 323 -15.94 0.65 14.83
C LYS A 323 -15.64 2.15 14.80
N GLY A 324 -16.57 3.00 14.39
CA GLY A 324 -16.34 4.44 14.16
C GLY A 324 -15.46 4.76 12.94
N ALA A 325 -14.90 3.76 12.30
CA ALA A 325 -14.05 3.87 11.10
C ALA A 325 -14.64 3.10 9.92
N ASP A 326 -14.40 3.57 8.70
CA ASP A 326 -14.83 2.92 7.45
C ASP A 326 -13.70 2.97 6.41
N GLY A 327 -12.85 1.95 6.44
CA GLY A 327 -11.70 1.82 5.59
C GLY A 327 -10.53 2.73 5.97
N ARG A 328 -9.58 2.90 5.04
CA ARG A 328 -8.37 3.70 5.19
C ARG A 328 -8.30 4.79 4.13
N THR A 329 -7.52 5.83 4.38
CA THR A 329 -7.21 6.90 3.43
C THR A 329 -5.73 7.21 3.45
N GLY A 330 -5.19 7.71 2.33
CA GLY A 330 -3.81 8.18 2.26
C GLY A 330 -3.62 9.56 2.86
N VAL A 331 -2.50 9.75 3.53
CA VAL A 331 -1.94 11.07 3.88
C VAL A 331 -0.70 11.24 3.04
N PHE A 332 -0.58 12.36 2.34
CA PHE A 332 0.45 12.58 1.35
C PHE A 332 1.28 13.83 1.64
N GLU A 333 2.57 13.72 1.37
CA GLU A 333 3.50 14.82 1.20
C GLU A 333 4.05 14.72 -0.21
N MET A 334 4.10 15.81 -0.95
CA MET A 334 4.53 15.80 -2.35
C MET A 334 5.59 16.87 -2.56
N LEU A 335 6.79 16.45 -2.94
CA LEU A 335 7.86 17.31 -3.41
C LEU A 335 7.78 17.37 -4.95
N GLU A 336 7.18 18.43 -5.47
CA GLU A 336 7.16 18.70 -6.91
C GLU A 336 8.51 19.23 -7.37
N ILE A 337 9.14 18.57 -8.34
CA ILE A 337 10.42 19.01 -8.86
C ILE A 337 10.20 20.05 -9.96
N GLY A 338 10.39 21.32 -9.57
CA GLY A 338 10.36 22.50 -10.42
C GLY A 338 11.78 23.05 -10.68
N LYS A 339 11.88 24.33 -10.97
CA LYS A 339 13.17 24.98 -11.30
C LYS A 339 14.08 25.09 -10.08
N GLU A 340 13.51 25.47 -8.94
CA GLU A 340 14.27 25.68 -7.71
C GLU A 340 14.71 24.32 -7.10
N GLU A 341 13.84 23.32 -7.07
CA GLU A 341 14.19 22.00 -6.59
C GLU A 341 15.28 21.34 -7.46
N ARG A 342 15.29 21.60 -8.77
CA ARG A 342 16.37 21.15 -9.65
C ARG A 342 17.70 21.78 -9.29
N ARG A 343 17.73 23.08 -8.91
CA ARG A 343 18.92 23.76 -8.42
C ARG A 343 19.40 23.12 -7.12
N LEU A 344 18.49 22.93 -6.15
CA LEU A 344 18.80 22.27 -4.87
C LEU A 344 19.31 20.84 -5.08
N LEU A 345 18.72 20.06 -5.98
CA LEU A 345 19.21 18.74 -6.36
C LEU A 345 20.63 18.80 -6.92
N HIS A 346 20.90 19.72 -7.84
CA HIS A 346 22.22 19.87 -8.46
C HIS A 346 23.30 20.24 -7.44
N GLU A 347 22.94 21.06 -6.46
CA GLU A 347 23.81 21.52 -5.36
C GLU A 347 23.94 20.49 -4.23
N ASN A 348 23.22 19.37 -4.33
CA ASN A 348 23.13 18.35 -3.28
C ASN A 348 22.72 18.96 -1.91
N ALA A 349 21.69 19.81 -1.96
CA ALA A 349 21.20 20.54 -0.80
C ALA A 349 20.59 19.62 0.27
N ALA A 350 20.54 20.11 1.51
CA ALA A 350 19.97 19.37 2.63
C ALA A 350 18.43 19.30 2.57
N ALA A 351 17.83 18.33 3.25
CA ALA A 351 16.39 18.09 3.27
C ALA A 351 15.59 19.30 3.77
N GLU A 352 16.14 20.08 4.68
CA GLU A 352 15.55 21.30 5.23
C GLU A 352 15.29 22.35 4.16
N GLU A 353 16.21 22.49 3.18
CA GLU A 353 16.08 23.45 2.08
C GLU A 353 14.94 23.05 1.14
N PHE A 354 14.77 21.78 0.84
CA PHE A 354 13.60 21.25 0.11
C PHE A 354 12.30 21.51 0.87
N SER A 355 12.29 21.29 2.19
CA SER A 355 11.14 21.56 3.06
C SER A 355 10.74 23.03 3.04
N GLU A 356 11.72 23.93 3.06
CA GLU A 356 11.47 25.38 2.96
C GLU A 356 10.93 25.77 1.58
N CYS A 357 11.48 25.17 0.51
CA CYS A 357 11.01 25.39 -0.85
C CYS A 357 9.55 24.92 -1.03
N MET A 358 9.20 23.72 -0.55
CA MET A 358 7.84 23.20 -0.54
C MET A 358 6.87 24.16 0.16
N ARG A 359 7.23 24.66 1.34
CA ARG A 359 6.40 25.60 2.12
C ARG A 359 6.18 26.91 1.38
N LYS A 360 7.22 27.49 0.75
CA LYS A 360 7.12 28.71 -0.07
C LYS A 360 6.18 28.53 -1.26
N GLN A 361 6.06 27.33 -1.80
CA GLN A 361 5.17 26.98 -2.90
C GLN A 361 3.77 26.55 -2.45
N GLY A 362 3.48 26.58 -1.14
CA GLY A 362 2.20 26.20 -0.58
C GLY A 362 1.93 24.67 -0.66
N GLN A 363 2.95 23.86 -0.83
CA GLN A 363 2.86 22.42 -0.73
C GLN A 363 2.83 21.99 0.75
N TYR A 364 2.20 20.89 1.03
CA TYR A 364 1.95 20.43 2.40
C TYR A 364 2.91 19.32 2.81
N SER A 365 3.50 19.45 4.00
CA SER A 365 4.15 18.35 4.70
C SER A 365 3.14 17.26 5.08
N LEU A 366 3.62 16.08 5.50
CA LEU A 366 2.74 15.01 6.03
C LEU A 366 1.90 15.52 7.21
N LYS A 367 2.52 16.27 8.14
CA LYS A 367 1.83 16.84 9.32
C LYS A 367 0.73 17.83 8.91
N GLU A 368 1.01 18.74 7.97
CA GLU A 368 0.02 19.70 7.48
C GLU A 368 -1.13 19.04 6.71
N SER A 369 -0.82 18.03 5.88
CA SER A 369 -1.83 17.22 5.19
C SER A 369 -2.73 16.49 6.17
N LEU A 370 -2.17 15.93 7.22
CA LEU A 370 -2.87 15.22 8.28
C LEU A 370 -3.82 16.14 9.05
N LEU A 371 -3.35 17.33 9.45
CA LEU A 371 -4.20 18.35 10.10
C LEU A 371 -5.40 18.71 9.23
N ARG A 372 -5.20 18.95 7.94
CA ARG A 372 -6.28 19.28 7.00
C ARG A 372 -7.30 18.15 6.86
N LEU A 373 -6.84 16.90 6.83
CA LEU A 373 -7.71 15.73 6.79
C LEU A 373 -8.49 15.57 8.11
N MET A 374 -7.87 15.83 9.26
CA MET A 374 -8.53 15.83 10.56
C MET A 374 -9.61 16.93 10.61
N GLU A 375 -9.27 18.16 10.25
CA GLU A 375 -10.19 19.32 10.26
C GLU A 375 -11.36 19.16 9.27
N SER A 376 -11.18 18.38 8.19
CA SER A 376 -12.26 18.03 7.25
C SER A 376 -13.16 16.89 7.74
N GLY A 377 -12.78 16.23 8.83
CA GLY A 377 -13.47 15.05 9.35
C GLY A 377 -13.25 13.78 8.52
N ALA A 378 -12.18 13.73 7.74
CA ALA A 378 -11.80 12.51 7.03
C ALA A 378 -11.04 11.52 7.93
N VAL A 379 -10.26 12.04 8.88
CA VAL A 379 -9.37 11.27 9.76
C VAL A 379 -9.68 11.62 11.22
N PRO A 380 -9.72 10.64 12.15
CA PRO A 380 -9.92 10.91 13.56
C PRO A 380 -8.64 11.51 14.20
N PRO A 381 -8.79 12.33 15.26
CA PRO A 381 -7.65 12.95 15.93
C PRO A 381 -6.67 11.95 16.54
N GLU A 382 -7.14 10.76 16.95
CA GLU A 382 -6.30 9.68 17.45
C GLU A 382 -5.31 9.16 16.38
N GLU A 383 -5.79 8.94 15.17
CA GLU A 383 -4.92 8.53 14.03
C GLU A 383 -3.97 9.67 13.63
N ALA A 384 -4.42 10.92 13.75
CA ALA A 384 -3.58 12.08 13.50
C ALA A 384 -2.46 12.20 14.55
N ALA A 385 -2.75 11.92 15.81
CA ALA A 385 -1.76 11.94 16.89
C ALA A 385 -0.67 10.88 16.70
N LEU A 386 -1.03 9.66 16.28
CA LEU A 386 -0.08 8.56 16.03
C LEU A 386 0.97 8.87 14.95
N LEU A 387 0.67 9.75 14.02
CA LEU A 387 1.61 10.15 12.95
C LEU A 387 2.26 11.51 13.20
N TRP A 388 1.95 12.15 14.33
CA TRP A 388 2.46 13.49 14.63
C TRP A 388 3.90 13.47 15.12
N GLU A 389 4.32 12.37 15.75
CA GLU A 389 5.70 12.15 16.19
C GLU A 389 6.62 12.05 14.96
#